data_c50786eec244687161e93c4003d89da6
#
_entry.id   c50786eec244687161e93c4003d89da6
#
_cell.length_a   1.000
_cell.length_b   1.000
_cell.length_c   1.000
_cell.angle_alpha   90.00
_cell.angle_beta   90.00
_cell.angle_gamma   90.00
#
_symmetry.space_group_name_H-M   'P 1'
#
loop_
_entity.id
_entity.type
_entity.pdbx_description
1 polymer ?
#
loop_
_entity_poly.entity_id
_entity_poly.type
_entity_poly.pdbx_seq_one_letter_code
_entity_poly.pdbx_strand_id
1 'polypeptide(L)'
;RKTDEPMKKPPGAYFEAANLLFSGTSVLNGKAKAVVLATGKKTAFGEIAKMATEARHISDFEKGINSFANFILKMVGLTVVLVLVANLFIKRGKVDFIELVVFTIALTVSVIPEALPLVTTFSLSRGAKLLASKKVIVKRLSAIEDLGGIEILCTDKTGTLTKNELTVANIFSDYPDETLLAAYKASAYEQKKKMEPFDLAISNRIKKLIKNNDLKILKLKEEPFNPKNKRNIVLLEDGEGMELITRGAYEVIYDCCVIMKDEHKKANVEKWIKMEGEQGHRTLMVAIKKLAHIDVNM
;
A
#
# COMPACT_ATOMS: atom_id res chain seq x y z
N ARG A 1 13.82 9.44 -15.67
CA ARG A 1 13.35 10.18 -16.85
C ARG A 1 13.06 9.19 -17.97
N LYS A 2 11.96 9.38 -18.73
CA LYS A 2 11.67 8.59 -19.93
C LYS A 2 12.01 9.41 -21.18
N THR A 3 12.38 8.71 -22.26
CA THR A 3 12.75 9.29 -23.57
C THR A 3 12.17 8.44 -24.68
N ASP A 4 12.01 9.01 -25.86
CA ASP A 4 11.62 8.34 -27.10
C ASP A 4 12.82 7.86 -27.93
N GLU A 5 14.04 8.17 -27.49
CA GLU A 5 15.25 7.75 -28.18
C GLU A 5 15.50 6.24 -28.07
N PRO A 6 15.95 5.60 -29.16
CA PRO A 6 16.36 4.19 -29.14
C PRO A 6 17.52 3.98 -28.16
N MET A 7 17.44 2.92 -27.38
CA MET A 7 18.52 2.59 -26.44
C MET A 7 19.74 2.07 -27.20
N LYS A 8 20.90 2.64 -26.92
CA LYS A 8 22.18 2.23 -27.54
C LYS A 8 22.70 0.89 -27.02
N LYS A 9 22.28 0.49 -25.81
CA LYS A 9 22.60 -0.80 -25.17
C LYS A 9 21.36 -1.37 -24.51
N PRO A 10 21.16 -2.69 -24.54
CA PRO A 10 20.07 -3.31 -23.79
C PRO A 10 20.24 -3.00 -22.29
N PRO A 11 19.16 -2.71 -21.55
CA PRO A 11 19.24 -2.47 -20.11
C PRO A 11 19.57 -3.78 -19.39
N GLY A 12 20.21 -3.67 -18.22
CA GLY A 12 20.44 -4.83 -17.34
C GLY A 12 19.14 -5.51 -16.89
N ALA A 13 18.11 -4.68 -16.69
CA ALA A 13 16.76 -5.14 -16.44
C ALA A 13 15.75 -4.30 -17.26
N TYR A 14 14.70 -4.92 -17.78
CA TYR A 14 13.74 -4.26 -18.69
C TYR A 14 13.02 -3.06 -18.02
N PHE A 15 12.86 -3.04 -16.69
CA PHE A 15 12.25 -1.91 -15.99
C PHE A 15 13.16 -0.67 -15.93
N GLU A 16 14.46 -0.80 -16.21
CA GLU A 16 15.39 0.32 -16.32
C GLU A 16 15.31 1.01 -17.69
N ALA A 17 14.64 0.40 -18.65
CA ALA A 17 14.52 0.93 -19.99
C ALA A 17 13.91 2.35 -20.00
N ALA A 18 14.67 3.30 -20.53
CA ALA A 18 14.25 4.69 -20.57
C ALA A 18 13.12 4.97 -21.57
N ASN A 19 12.94 4.12 -22.57
CA ASN A 19 11.93 4.23 -23.63
C ASN A 19 10.70 3.32 -23.42
N LEU A 20 10.58 2.62 -22.30
CA LEU A 20 9.42 1.79 -21.96
C LEU A 20 8.59 2.43 -20.84
N LEU A 21 7.26 2.35 -20.99
CA LEU A 21 6.29 2.71 -19.98
C LEU A 21 5.63 1.42 -19.44
N PHE A 22 5.38 1.36 -18.15
CA PHE A 22 4.86 0.17 -17.49
C PHE A 22 3.46 0.42 -16.93
N SER A 23 2.57 -0.55 -17.13
CA SER A 23 1.26 -0.56 -16.46
C SER A 23 1.44 -0.53 -14.95
N GLY A 24 0.56 0.20 -14.25
CA GLY A 24 0.65 0.38 -12.79
C GLY A 24 1.58 1.51 -12.34
N THR A 25 2.23 2.24 -13.28
CA THR A 25 3.02 3.43 -12.97
C THR A 25 2.28 4.71 -13.35
N SER A 26 2.62 5.82 -12.69
CA SER A 26 2.03 7.14 -12.94
C SER A 26 3.01 8.07 -13.64
N VAL A 27 2.50 8.87 -14.58
CA VAL A 27 3.25 9.97 -15.18
C VAL A 27 3.24 11.15 -14.23
N LEU A 28 4.40 11.49 -13.68
CA LEU A 28 4.55 12.59 -12.73
C LEU A 28 4.53 13.96 -13.42
N ASN A 29 5.14 14.05 -14.60
CA ASN A 29 5.23 15.30 -15.36
C ASN A 29 5.42 15.01 -16.86
N GLY A 30 4.91 15.89 -17.69
CA GLY A 30 5.02 15.81 -19.15
C GLY A 30 3.90 15.04 -19.83
N LYS A 31 3.97 14.96 -21.18
CA LYS A 31 3.04 14.25 -22.06
C LYS A 31 3.83 13.40 -23.05
N ALA A 32 3.36 12.21 -23.34
CA ALA A 32 3.95 11.36 -24.36
C ALA A 32 2.88 10.56 -25.10
N LYS A 33 3.19 10.16 -26.34
CA LYS A 33 2.45 9.13 -27.07
C LYS A 33 3.25 7.83 -27.00
N ALA A 34 2.60 6.72 -26.82
CA ALA A 34 3.24 5.41 -26.73
C ALA A 34 2.47 4.38 -27.53
N VAL A 35 3.17 3.35 -28.02
CA VAL A 35 2.58 2.19 -28.65
C VAL A 35 2.45 1.09 -27.60
N VAL A 36 1.28 0.46 -27.52
CA VAL A 36 1.02 -0.65 -26.59
C VAL A 36 1.71 -1.91 -27.12
N LEU A 37 2.69 -2.43 -26.38
CA LEU A 37 3.46 -3.63 -26.73
C LEU A 37 2.86 -4.91 -26.13
N ALA A 38 2.30 -4.82 -24.93
CA ALA A 38 1.74 -5.96 -24.20
C ALA A 38 0.52 -5.54 -23.39
N THR A 39 -0.44 -6.46 -23.20
CA THR A 39 -1.68 -6.22 -22.44
C THR A 39 -1.95 -7.36 -21.46
N GLY A 40 -2.71 -7.06 -20.40
CA GLY A 40 -3.17 -8.03 -19.42
C GLY A 40 -2.04 -8.84 -18.77
N LYS A 41 -2.13 -10.16 -18.80
CA LYS A 41 -1.15 -11.08 -18.18
C LYS A 41 0.26 -11.03 -18.79
N LYS A 42 0.41 -10.46 -20.00
CA LYS A 42 1.69 -10.33 -20.69
C LYS A 42 2.44 -9.04 -20.32
N THR A 43 1.85 -8.16 -19.52
CA THR A 43 2.54 -6.97 -18.98
C THR A 43 3.42 -7.34 -17.80
N ALA A 44 4.43 -6.53 -17.50
CA ALA A 44 5.26 -6.70 -16.28
C ALA A 44 4.40 -6.72 -15.00
N PHE A 45 3.37 -5.90 -14.94
CA PHE A 45 2.41 -5.91 -13.83
C PHE A 45 1.59 -7.20 -13.79
N GLY A 46 1.23 -7.76 -14.95
CA GLY A 46 0.54 -9.04 -15.07
C GLY A 46 1.38 -10.21 -14.56
N GLU A 47 2.70 -10.22 -14.83
CA GLU A 47 3.64 -11.20 -14.29
C GLU A 47 3.75 -11.13 -12.76
N ILE A 48 3.86 -9.93 -12.20
CA ILE A 48 3.86 -9.70 -10.74
C ILE A 48 2.55 -10.21 -10.11
N ALA A 49 1.41 -9.88 -10.72
CA ALA A 49 0.11 -10.34 -10.25
C ALA A 49 -0.03 -11.87 -10.30
N LYS A 50 0.54 -12.51 -11.34
CA LYS A 50 0.60 -13.97 -11.47
C LYS A 50 1.45 -14.58 -10.34
N MET A 51 2.67 -14.08 -10.13
CA MET A 51 3.53 -14.56 -9.04
C MET A 51 2.86 -14.40 -7.67
N ALA A 52 2.15 -13.29 -7.43
CA ALA A 52 1.43 -13.07 -6.19
C ALA A 52 0.26 -14.04 -5.97
N THR A 53 -0.37 -14.53 -7.05
CA THR A 53 -1.48 -15.49 -6.97
C THR A 53 -0.99 -16.93 -6.94
N GLU A 54 0.11 -17.26 -7.60
CA GLU A 54 0.67 -18.61 -7.68
C GLU A 54 1.52 -18.99 -6.45
N ALA A 55 1.97 -18.04 -5.65
CA ALA A 55 2.64 -18.30 -4.38
C ALA A 55 1.67 -18.89 -3.34
N ARG A 56 1.18 -20.14 -3.61
CA ARG A 56 0.52 -20.97 -2.60
C ARG A 56 1.60 -21.50 -1.66
N HIS A 57 1.87 -20.78 -0.59
CA HIS A 57 2.56 -21.39 0.55
C HIS A 57 1.61 -22.39 1.21
N ILE A 58 1.97 -23.69 1.09
CA ILE A 58 1.36 -24.75 1.91
C ILE A 58 1.82 -24.46 3.34
N SER A 59 0.88 -24.23 4.24
CA SER A 59 1.20 -23.93 5.64
C SER A 59 1.84 -25.15 6.31
N ASP A 60 2.63 -24.92 7.36
CA ASP A 60 3.23 -26.03 8.13
C ASP A 60 2.16 -26.88 8.82
N PHE A 61 1.02 -26.28 9.14
CA PHE A 61 -0.15 -26.96 9.62
C PHE A 61 -0.73 -27.93 8.56
N GLU A 62 -0.88 -27.49 7.31
CA GLU A 62 -1.35 -28.32 6.20
C GLU A 62 -0.39 -29.47 5.91
N LYS A 63 0.92 -29.23 5.99
CA LYS A 63 1.94 -30.29 5.91
C LYS A 63 1.82 -31.26 7.08
N GLY A 64 1.58 -30.76 8.29
CA GLY A 64 1.35 -31.59 9.47
C GLY A 64 0.16 -32.51 9.33
N ILE A 65 -0.99 -31.99 8.85
CA ILE A 65 -2.20 -32.79 8.58
C ILE A 65 -1.91 -33.86 7.53
N ASN A 66 -1.25 -33.51 6.42
CA ASN A 66 -0.92 -34.47 5.36
C ASN A 66 0.05 -35.55 5.86
N SER A 67 1.02 -35.20 6.69
CA SER A 67 1.96 -36.13 7.32
C SER A 67 1.24 -37.09 8.26
N PHE A 68 0.30 -36.58 9.07
CA PHE A 68 -0.54 -37.37 9.95
C PHE A 68 -1.45 -38.33 9.16
N ALA A 69 -2.10 -37.84 8.10
CA ALA A 69 -2.92 -38.68 7.22
C ALA A 69 -2.12 -39.83 6.60
N ASN A 70 -0.91 -39.55 6.11
CA ASN A 70 0.00 -40.59 5.58
C ASN A 70 0.46 -41.59 6.64
N PHE A 71 0.69 -41.14 7.88
CA PHE A 71 0.97 -42.05 9.01
C PHE A 71 -0.21 -42.99 9.29
N ILE A 72 -1.43 -42.46 9.36
CA ILE A 72 -2.64 -43.26 9.56
C ILE A 72 -2.81 -44.30 8.42
N LEU A 73 -2.64 -43.88 7.16
CA LEU A 73 -2.72 -44.80 6.02
C LEU A 73 -1.71 -45.95 6.11
N LYS A 74 -0.47 -45.67 6.54
CA LYS A 74 0.54 -46.71 6.77
C LYS A 74 0.14 -47.66 7.89
N MET A 75 -0.41 -47.14 8.98
CA MET A 75 -0.91 -47.94 10.11
C MET A 75 -2.07 -48.85 9.68
N VAL A 76 -3.02 -48.32 8.89
CA VAL A 76 -4.12 -49.13 8.31
C VAL A 76 -3.56 -50.25 7.44
N GLY A 77 -2.64 -49.93 6.53
CA GLY A 77 -1.98 -50.91 5.69
C GLY A 77 -1.30 -52.02 6.49
N LEU A 78 -0.55 -51.65 7.54
CA LEU A 78 0.09 -52.64 8.42
C LEU A 78 -0.94 -53.52 9.14
N THR A 79 -2.02 -52.92 9.68
CA THR A 79 -3.09 -53.65 10.37
C THR A 79 -3.78 -54.62 9.43
N VAL A 80 -4.09 -54.18 8.21
CA VAL A 80 -4.68 -55.09 7.16
C VAL A 80 -3.77 -56.27 6.88
N VAL A 81 -2.45 -56.05 6.68
CA VAL A 81 -1.49 -57.13 6.46
C VAL A 81 -1.43 -58.07 7.64
N LEU A 82 -1.39 -57.57 8.88
CA LEU A 82 -1.39 -58.44 10.08
C LEU A 82 -2.65 -59.27 10.19
N VAL A 83 -3.83 -58.70 9.91
CA VAL A 83 -5.12 -59.42 9.93
C VAL A 83 -5.14 -60.48 8.84
N LEU A 84 -4.65 -60.17 7.64
CA LEU A 84 -4.51 -61.13 6.55
C LEU A 84 -3.66 -62.33 6.96
N VAL A 85 -2.46 -62.08 7.50
CA VAL A 85 -1.55 -63.12 7.96
C VAL A 85 -2.17 -63.96 9.09
N ALA A 86 -2.79 -63.29 10.08
CA ALA A 86 -3.48 -64.00 11.14
C ALA A 86 -4.61 -64.89 10.66
N ASN A 87 -5.45 -64.43 9.73
CA ASN A 87 -6.50 -65.25 9.13
C ASN A 87 -5.96 -66.46 8.38
N LEU A 88 -4.86 -66.34 7.62
CA LEU A 88 -4.21 -67.44 6.95
C LEU A 88 -3.77 -68.54 7.93
N PHE A 89 -3.20 -68.17 9.08
CA PHE A 89 -2.74 -69.12 10.10
C PHE A 89 -3.90 -69.76 10.85
N ILE A 90 -4.93 -68.98 11.24
CA ILE A 90 -6.05 -69.47 12.05
C ILE A 90 -7.01 -70.37 11.24
N LYS A 91 -7.38 -69.94 10.01
CA LYS A 91 -8.33 -70.65 9.15
C LYS A 91 -7.66 -71.76 8.32
N ARG A 92 -6.36 -72.06 8.51
CA ARG A 92 -5.58 -73.09 7.80
C ARG A 92 -5.79 -73.14 6.29
N GLY A 93 -5.83 -71.96 5.66
CA GLY A 93 -6.00 -71.79 4.22
C GLY A 93 -7.46 -71.86 3.70
N LYS A 94 -8.46 -72.10 4.52
CA LYS A 94 -9.89 -71.98 4.17
C LYS A 94 -10.38 -70.59 4.42
N VAL A 95 -9.87 -69.61 3.68
CA VAL A 95 -10.28 -68.23 3.83
C VAL A 95 -11.34 -67.94 2.77
N ASP A 96 -12.50 -67.43 3.22
CA ASP A 96 -13.48 -66.87 2.29
C ASP A 96 -12.99 -65.51 1.82
N PHE A 97 -12.68 -65.42 0.54
CA PHE A 97 -12.14 -64.21 -0.04
C PHE A 97 -13.09 -63.03 0.07
N ILE A 98 -14.42 -63.27 -0.04
CA ILE A 98 -15.42 -62.22 0.06
C ILE A 98 -15.48 -61.68 1.49
N GLU A 99 -15.49 -62.54 2.53
CA GLU A 99 -15.45 -62.15 3.93
C GLU A 99 -14.21 -61.26 4.23
N LEU A 100 -13.07 -61.66 3.69
CA LEU A 100 -11.82 -60.92 3.87
C LEU A 100 -11.85 -59.53 3.23
N VAL A 101 -12.37 -59.43 2.02
CA VAL A 101 -12.52 -58.14 1.32
C VAL A 101 -13.48 -57.22 2.07
N VAL A 102 -14.63 -57.72 2.47
CA VAL A 102 -15.62 -56.92 3.25
C VAL A 102 -15.01 -56.47 4.55
N PHE A 103 -14.30 -57.33 5.27
CA PHE A 103 -13.62 -56.96 6.51
C PHE A 103 -12.56 -55.89 6.30
N THR A 104 -11.75 -56.03 5.24
CA THR A 104 -10.71 -55.04 4.91
C THR A 104 -11.30 -53.70 4.58
N ILE A 105 -12.38 -53.63 3.81
CA ILE A 105 -13.09 -52.41 3.50
C ILE A 105 -13.65 -51.79 4.77
N ALA A 106 -14.35 -52.57 5.62
CA ALA A 106 -14.92 -52.11 6.87
C ALA A 106 -13.87 -51.55 7.82
N LEU A 107 -12.72 -52.22 7.95
CA LEU A 107 -11.59 -51.77 8.74
C LEU A 107 -11.00 -50.47 8.19
N THR A 108 -10.79 -50.37 6.88
CA THR A 108 -10.25 -49.18 6.23
C THR A 108 -11.15 -47.97 6.46
N VAL A 109 -12.45 -48.11 6.25
CA VAL A 109 -13.43 -47.04 6.47
C VAL A 109 -13.47 -46.64 7.94
N SER A 110 -13.46 -47.59 8.88
CA SER A 110 -13.53 -47.36 10.31
C SER A 110 -12.33 -46.60 10.88
N VAL A 111 -11.16 -46.69 10.27
CA VAL A 111 -9.92 -46.06 10.75
C VAL A 111 -9.67 -44.71 10.09
N ILE A 112 -10.38 -44.34 9.04
CA ILE A 112 -10.26 -42.99 8.44
C ILE A 112 -10.76 -41.97 9.45
N PRO A 113 -9.92 -40.99 9.87
CA PRO A 113 -10.32 -40.00 10.85
C PRO A 113 -11.19 -38.91 10.19
N GLU A 114 -12.44 -39.24 9.87
CA GLU A 114 -13.38 -38.31 9.21
C GLU A 114 -13.64 -37.04 10.04
N ALA A 115 -13.51 -37.14 11.37
CA ALA A 115 -13.71 -36.00 12.27
C ALA A 115 -12.58 -34.97 12.22
N LEU A 116 -11.38 -35.30 11.74
CA LEU A 116 -10.23 -34.38 11.78
C LEU A 116 -10.44 -33.12 10.93
N PRO A 117 -10.87 -33.19 9.67
CA PRO A 117 -11.16 -32.00 8.87
C PRO A 117 -12.30 -31.14 9.46
N LEU A 118 -13.28 -31.80 10.08
CA LEU A 118 -14.40 -31.11 10.73
C LEU A 118 -13.93 -30.31 11.95
N VAL A 119 -13.17 -30.92 12.84
CA VAL A 119 -12.64 -30.27 14.06
C VAL A 119 -11.70 -29.13 13.73
N THR A 120 -10.80 -29.32 12.75
CA THR A 120 -9.87 -28.28 12.29
C THR A 120 -10.62 -27.10 11.69
N THR A 121 -11.58 -27.35 10.79
CA THR A 121 -12.39 -26.29 10.17
C THR A 121 -13.21 -25.54 11.21
N PHE A 122 -13.79 -26.22 12.18
CA PHE A 122 -14.53 -25.61 13.27
C PHE A 122 -13.63 -24.72 14.13
N SER A 123 -12.46 -25.21 14.51
CA SER A 123 -11.46 -24.44 15.29
C SER A 123 -11.03 -23.18 14.56
N LEU A 124 -10.66 -23.29 13.29
CA LEU A 124 -10.26 -22.16 12.45
C LEU A 124 -11.41 -21.15 12.25
N SER A 125 -12.63 -21.64 12.06
CA SER A 125 -13.81 -20.79 11.93
C SER A 125 -14.09 -20.00 13.22
N ARG A 126 -13.91 -20.64 14.40
CA ARG A 126 -13.99 -19.95 15.68
C ARG A 126 -12.91 -18.88 15.83
N GLY A 127 -11.68 -19.18 15.42
CA GLY A 127 -10.57 -18.20 15.36
C GLY A 127 -10.90 -17.02 14.44
N ALA A 128 -11.41 -17.29 13.24
CA ALA A 128 -11.84 -16.26 12.30
C ALA A 128 -12.94 -15.35 12.89
N LYS A 129 -13.93 -15.93 13.59
CA LYS A 129 -14.99 -15.16 14.26
C LYS A 129 -14.43 -14.26 15.36
N LEU A 130 -13.45 -14.74 16.13
CA LEU A 130 -12.78 -13.95 17.16
C LEU A 130 -11.98 -12.78 16.55
N LEU A 131 -11.26 -13.02 15.45
CA LEU A 131 -10.55 -11.97 14.72
C LEU A 131 -11.52 -10.95 14.11
N ALA A 132 -12.65 -11.41 13.57
CA ALA A 132 -13.70 -10.52 13.04
C ALA A 132 -14.28 -9.59 14.12
N SER A 133 -14.45 -10.06 15.35
CA SER A 133 -14.86 -9.20 16.48
C SER A 133 -13.83 -8.10 16.78
N LYS A 134 -12.56 -8.33 16.46
CA LYS A 134 -11.47 -7.35 16.51
C LYS A 134 -11.30 -6.55 15.21
N LYS A 135 -12.29 -6.58 14.31
CA LYS A 135 -12.28 -5.88 13.00
C LYS A 135 -11.22 -6.39 12.02
N VAL A 136 -10.75 -7.62 12.18
CA VAL A 136 -9.82 -8.29 11.27
C VAL A 136 -10.59 -9.27 10.39
N ILE A 137 -10.52 -9.10 9.07
CA ILE A 137 -11.13 -10.00 8.10
C ILE A 137 -10.09 -10.95 7.56
N VAL A 138 -10.23 -12.24 7.88
CA VAL A 138 -9.34 -13.30 7.42
C VAL A 138 -9.74 -13.73 6.01
N LYS A 139 -8.83 -13.64 5.05
CA LYS A 139 -9.08 -14.05 3.66
C LYS A 139 -8.92 -15.56 3.44
N ARG A 140 -8.05 -16.21 4.22
CA ARG A 140 -7.81 -17.66 4.20
C ARG A 140 -7.76 -18.17 5.63
N LEU A 141 -8.50 -19.25 5.92
CA LEU A 141 -8.56 -19.81 7.27
C LEU A 141 -7.22 -20.37 7.74
N SER A 142 -6.43 -20.97 6.85
CA SER A 142 -5.07 -21.47 7.17
C SER A 142 -4.13 -20.35 7.67
N ALA A 143 -4.34 -19.11 7.26
CA ALA A 143 -3.53 -17.99 7.73
C ALA A 143 -3.64 -17.74 9.25
N ILE A 144 -4.67 -18.26 9.91
CA ILE A 144 -4.84 -18.15 11.37
C ILE A 144 -3.78 -18.94 12.10
N GLU A 145 -3.50 -20.15 11.62
CA GLU A 145 -2.45 -21.03 12.17
C GLU A 145 -1.06 -20.45 11.90
N ASP A 146 -0.83 -20.01 10.64
CA ASP A 146 0.44 -19.40 10.27
C ASP A 146 0.73 -18.16 11.13
N LEU A 147 -0.30 -17.33 11.40
CA LEU A 147 -0.17 -16.13 12.24
C LEU A 147 0.22 -16.48 13.69
N GLY A 148 -0.25 -17.62 14.21
CA GLY A 148 0.10 -18.07 15.57
C GLY A 148 1.55 -18.54 15.71
N GLY A 149 2.19 -18.95 14.62
CA GLY A 149 3.54 -19.50 14.58
C GLY A 149 4.62 -18.55 14.07
N ILE A 150 4.28 -17.29 13.70
CA ILE A 150 5.28 -16.35 13.15
C ILE A 150 6.28 -15.90 14.22
N GLU A 151 7.55 -15.90 13.84
CA GLU A 151 8.65 -15.33 14.64
C GLU A 151 9.07 -13.95 14.11
N ILE A 152 8.90 -13.72 12.81
CA ILE A 152 9.29 -12.47 12.13
C ILE A 152 8.09 -11.91 11.38
N LEU A 153 7.72 -10.67 11.70
CA LEU A 153 6.67 -9.91 11.01
C LEU A 153 7.29 -8.84 10.13
N CYS A 154 7.18 -9.01 8.81
CA CYS A 154 7.49 -7.97 7.83
C CYS A 154 6.21 -7.20 7.49
N THR A 155 6.20 -5.89 7.69
CA THR A 155 5.04 -5.06 7.42
C THR A 155 5.41 -3.84 6.57
N ASP A 156 4.51 -3.44 5.68
CA ASP A 156 4.61 -2.14 5.01
C ASP A 156 4.17 -1.02 5.96
N LYS A 157 4.81 0.14 5.85
CA LYS A 157 4.46 1.31 6.66
C LYS A 157 3.19 1.98 6.13
N THR A 158 3.17 2.30 4.83
CA THR A 158 2.18 3.23 4.25
C THR A 158 0.88 2.52 3.90
N GLY A 159 -0.23 2.91 4.52
CA GLY A 159 -1.54 2.28 4.32
C GLY A 159 -1.74 0.98 5.10
N THR A 160 -0.70 0.50 5.82
CA THR A 160 -0.76 -0.68 6.71
C THR A 160 -0.67 -0.23 8.16
N LEU A 161 0.47 0.36 8.57
CA LEU A 161 0.63 0.93 9.91
C LEU A 161 0.05 2.34 10.01
N THR A 162 -0.08 3.04 8.88
CA THR A 162 -0.64 4.37 8.78
C THR A 162 -1.89 4.36 7.91
N LYS A 163 -2.78 5.32 8.11
CA LYS A 163 -4.00 5.49 7.29
C LYS A 163 -3.73 6.04 5.89
N ASN A 164 -2.47 6.38 5.57
CA ASN A 164 -2.09 7.10 4.35
C ASN A 164 -2.86 8.42 4.17
N GLU A 165 -3.23 9.04 5.28
CA GLU A 165 -3.91 10.33 5.34
C GLU A 165 -3.01 11.32 6.05
N LEU A 166 -2.73 12.44 5.41
CA LEU A 166 -2.03 13.56 6.04
C LEU A 166 -3.06 14.49 6.70
N THR A 167 -2.67 15.07 7.81
CA THR A 167 -3.43 16.12 8.49
C THR A 167 -2.51 17.26 8.86
N VAL A 168 -3.01 18.50 8.86
CA VAL A 168 -2.27 19.65 9.37
C VAL A 168 -2.29 19.57 10.89
N ALA A 169 -1.11 19.28 11.49
CA ALA A 169 -0.92 19.19 12.93
C ALA A 169 -0.72 20.59 13.53
N ASN A 170 0.37 21.26 13.15
CA ASN A 170 0.79 22.54 13.69
C ASN A 170 1.06 23.55 12.58
N ILE A 171 0.93 24.84 12.87
CA ILE A 171 1.26 25.96 11.99
C ILE A 171 2.16 26.90 12.77
N PHE A 172 3.37 27.16 12.25
CA PHE A 172 4.31 28.13 12.81
C PHE A 172 4.22 29.43 12.00
N SER A 173 3.48 30.38 12.50
CA SER A 173 3.27 31.69 11.87
C SER A 173 2.69 32.67 12.85
N ASP A 174 2.98 33.95 12.68
CA ASP A 174 2.32 35.04 13.42
C ASP A 174 0.83 35.16 13.00
N TYR A 175 0.48 34.70 11.79
CA TYR A 175 -0.86 34.70 11.20
C TYR A 175 -1.24 33.29 10.67
N PRO A 176 -1.59 32.34 11.55
CA PRO A 176 -1.81 30.93 11.17
C PRO A 176 -2.91 30.73 10.12
N ASP A 177 -4.03 31.46 10.24
CA ASP A 177 -5.17 31.31 9.34
C ASP A 177 -4.87 31.86 7.94
N GLU A 178 -4.15 32.99 7.85
CA GLU A 178 -3.71 33.55 6.57
C GLU A 178 -2.68 32.62 5.90
N THR A 179 -1.77 32.06 6.67
CA THR A 179 -0.78 31.07 6.18
C THR A 179 -1.48 29.84 5.62
N LEU A 180 -2.49 29.34 6.32
CA LEU A 180 -3.27 28.19 5.85
C LEU A 180 -4.07 28.52 4.59
N LEU A 181 -4.66 29.73 4.52
CA LEU A 181 -5.38 30.22 3.35
C LEU A 181 -4.45 30.32 2.14
N ALA A 182 -3.25 30.88 2.32
CA ALA A 182 -2.26 30.96 1.25
C ALA A 182 -1.81 29.58 0.77
N ALA A 183 -1.55 28.65 1.70
CA ALA A 183 -1.25 27.27 1.37
C ALA A 183 -2.37 26.61 0.54
N TYR A 184 -3.63 26.92 0.87
CA TYR A 184 -4.80 26.45 0.16
C TYR A 184 -4.93 27.09 -1.23
N LYS A 185 -4.77 28.42 -1.35
CA LYS A 185 -4.73 29.15 -2.62
C LYS A 185 -3.68 28.56 -3.58
N ALA A 186 -2.54 28.10 -3.07
CA ALA A 186 -1.49 27.47 -3.86
C ALA A 186 -1.71 25.97 -4.14
N SER A 187 -2.81 25.37 -3.70
CA SER A 187 -3.16 23.98 -3.99
C SER A 187 -3.62 23.80 -5.43
N ALA A 188 -3.35 22.63 -6.03
CA ALA A 188 -3.79 22.32 -7.39
C ALA A 188 -5.32 22.11 -7.43
N TYR A 189 -6.03 23.01 -8.14
CA TYR A 189 -7.51 23.07 -8.15
C TYR A 189 -8.15 22.51 -9.41
N GLU A 190 -7.57 21.62 -10.13
CA GLU A 190 -8.29 20.98 -11.23
C GLU A 190 -9.32 19.98 -10.69
N GLN A 191 -10.59 20.31 -10.86
CA GLN A 191 -11.80 19.57 -10.41
C GLN A 191 -11.86 18.08 -10.82
N LYS A 192 -10.92 17.57 -11.60
CA LYS A 192 -10.88 16.19 -12.11
C LYS A 192 -9.60 15.41 -11.75
N LYS A 193 -8.60 16.03 -11.13
CA LYS A 193 -7.39 15.33 -10.65
C LYS A 193 -7.53 14.93 -9.19
N LYS A 194 -7.09 13.73 -8.85
CA LYS A 194 -6.92 13.29 -7.47
C LYS A 194 -5.99 14.29 -6.77
N MET A 195 -6.49 14.99 -5.73
CA MET A 195 -5.69 15.92 -4.94
C MET A 195 -4.50 15.18 -4.35
N GLU A 196 -3.35 15.84 -4.34
CA GLU A 196 -2.17 15.33 -3.63
C GLU A 196 -2.44 15.26 -2.11
N PRO A 197 -1.79 14.35 -1.37
CA PRO A 197 -2.05 14.18 0.06
C PRO A 197 -1.89 15.47 0.88
N PHE A 198 -0.92 16.34 0.52
CA PHE A 198 -0.74 17.65 1.17
C PHE A 198 -1.90 18.59 0.89
N ASP A 199 -2.38 18.65 -0.36
CA ASP A 199 -3.51 19.50 -0.75
C ASP A 199 -4.79 19.06 -0.06
N LEU A 200 -4.99 17.76 0.05
CA LEU A 200 -6.15 17.19 0.75
C LEU A 200 -6.12 17.56 2.25
N ALA A 201 -4.95 17.47 2.90
CA ALA A 201 -4.78 17.82 4.30
C ALA A 201 -5.11 19.29 4.56
N ILE A 202 -4.57 20.18 3.72
CA ILE A 202 -4.81 21.63 3.79
C ILE A 202 -6.29 21.93 3.53
N SER A 203 -6.88 21.34 2.48
CA SER A 203 -8.31 21.52 2.15
C SER A 203 -9.23 21.06 3.27
N ASN A 204 -8.94 19.91 3.90
CA ASN A 204 -9.72 19.42 5.03
C ASN A 204 -9.61 20.31 6.28
N ARG A 205 -8.46 20.93 6.49
CA ARG A 205 -8.26 21.86 7.62
C ARG A 205 -8.99 23.18 7.38
N ILE A 206 -8.90 23.76 6.18
CA ILE A 206 -9.52 25.03 5.86
C ILE A 206 -11.04 24.96 5.83
N LYS A 207 -11.64 23.85 5.35
CA LYS A 207 -13.10 23.62 5.38
C LYS A 207 -13.70 23.68 6.78
N LYS A 208 -12.89 23.43 7.81
CA LYS A 208 -13.32 23.57 9.22
C LYS A 208 -13.33 25.02 9.69
N LEU A 209 -12.54 25.90 9.07
CA LEU A 209 -12.42 27.30 9.41
C LEU A 209 -13.40 28.18 8.59
N ILE A 210 -13.55 27.90 7.31
CA ILE A 210 -14.36 28.67 6.38
C ILE A 210 -15.65 27.91 6.10
N LYS A 211 -16.78 28.42 6.62
CA LYS A 211 -18.12 27.81 6.44
C LYS A 211 -18.71 28.00 5.02
N ASN A 212 -18.19 28.92 4.22
CA ASN A 212 -18.70 29.20 2.86
C ASN A 212 -17.64 28.88 1.80
N ASN A 213 -18.06 28.10 0.82
CA ASN A 213 -17.25 27.60 -0.30
C ASN A 213 -16.95 28.63 -1.41
N ASP A 214 -17.19 29.94 -1.17
CA ASP A 214 -17.18 30.98 -2.22
C ASP A 214 -15.84 31.75 -2.31
N LEU A 215 -14.72 31.09 -2.08
CA LEU A 215 -13.43 31.65 -2.47
C LEU A 215 -13.29 31.59 -4.00
N LYS A 216 -13.74 32.65 -4.69
CA LYS A 216 -13.45 32.84 -6.11
C LYS A 216 -11.97 33.18 -6.27
N ILE A 217 -11.15 32.16 -6.45
CA ILE A 217 -9.72 32.31 -6.69
C ILE A 217 -9.49 32.17 -8.20
N LEU A 218 -9.07 33.23 -8.85
CA LEU A 218 -8.68 33.19 -10.26
C LEU A 218 -7.17 32.90 -10.36
N LYS A 219 -6.81 31.69 -10.75
CA LYS A 219 -5.43 31.33 -11.07
C LYS A 219 -5.08 31.84 -12.45
N LEU A 220 -4.09 32.71 -12.53
CA LEU A 220 -3.55 33.22 -13.78
C LEU A 220 -2.50 32.28 -14.36
N LYS A 221 -1.61 31.75 -13.53
CA LYS A 221 -0.54 30.83 -13.95
C LYS A 221 -0.18 29.87 -12.80
N GLU A 222 0.15 28.64 -13.14
CA GLU A 222 0.59 27.65 -12.17
C GLU A 222 1.79 26.89 -12.69
N GLU A 223 2.84 26.80 -11.89
CA GLU A 223 3.92 25.84 -12.04
C GLU A 223 3.69 24.74 -10.98
N PRO A 224 3.27 23.54 -11.39
CA PRO A 224 2.97 22.45 -10.47
C PRO A 224 4.22 22.01 -9.72
N PHE A 225 4.04 21.25 -8.63
CA PHE A 225 5.15 20.74 -7.85
C PHE A 225 6.16 19.99 -8.71
N ASN A 226 7.40 20.42 -8.62
CA ASN A 226 8.52 19.80 -9.31
C ASN A 226 9.47 19.17 -8.28
N PRO A 227 9.64 17.83 -8.27
CA PRO A 227 10.53 17.15 -7.30
C PRO A 227 11.98 17.63 -7.35
N LYS A 228 12.46 18.13 -8.49
CA LYS A 228 13.81 18.68 -8.65
C LYS A 228 13.93 20.05 -7.96
N ASN A 229 12.92 20.88 -8.13
CA ASN A 229 12.86 22.22 -7.55
C ASN A 229 12.25 22.23 -6.14
N LYS A 230 11.66 21.09 -5.71
CA LYS A 230 11.00 20.88 -4.38
C LYS A 230 9.99 21.94 -4.00
N ARG A 231 9.35 22.60 -4.97
CA ARG A 231 8.36 23.64 -4.78
C ARG A 231 7.34 23.70 -5.92
N ASN A 232 6.18 24.30 -5.65
CA ASN A 232 5.27 24.81 -6.67
C ASN A 232 5.16 26.32 -6.58
N ILE A 233 4.67 26.96 -7.64
CA ILE A 233 4.46 28.41 -7.71
C ILE A 233 3.10 28.65 -8.35
N VAL A 234 2.32 29.56 -7.79
CA VAL A 234 1.01 29.94 -8.32
C VAL A 234 0.88 31.45 -8.33
N LEU A 235 0.47 32.02 -9.46
CA LEU A 235 0.10 33.41 -9.61
C LEU A 235 -1.43 33.51 -9.59
N LEU A 236 -1.95 34.32 -8.71
CA LEU A 236 -3.39 34.51 -8.46
C LEU A 236 -3.77 35.97 -8.62
N GLU A 237 -5.03 36.18 -8.95
CA GLU A 237 -5.73 37.47 -8.81
C GLU A 237 -6.90 37.27 -7.84
N ASP A 238 -6.97 38.05 -6.76
CA ASP A 238 -7.99 37.91 -5.71
C ASP A 238 -8.86 39.15 -5.48
N GLY A 239 -8.91 40.03 -6.43
CA GLY A 239 -9.71 41.29 -6.36
C GLY A 239 -9.04 42.45 -5.63
N GLU A 240 -8.03 42.17 -4.80
CA GLU A 240 -7.18 43.22 -4.16
C GLU A 240 -5.87 43.45 -4.91
N GLY A 241 -5.52 42.56 -5.85
CA GLY A 241 -4.30 42.60 -6.62
C GLY A 241 -3.82 41.20 -7.04
N MET A 242 -2.57 41.17 -7.51
CA MET A 242 -1.93 39.90 -7.85
C MET A 242 -1.09 39.40 -6.68
N GLU A 243 -1.22 38.09 -6.39
CA GLU A 243 -0.41 37.41 -5.39
C GLU A 243 0.39 36.28 -6.06
N LEU A 244 1.70 36.27 -5.83
CA LEU A 244 2.57 35.15 -6.13
C LEU A 244 2.77 34.32 -4.87
N ILE A 245 2.28 33.09 -4.88
CA ILE A 245 2.42 32.17 -3.75
C ILE A 245 3.30 31.00 -4.18
N THR A 246 4.28 30.69 -3.34
CA THR A 246 5.10 29.49 -3.48
C THR A 246 5.06 28.66 -2.22
N ARG A 247 5.06 27.34 -2.36
CA ARG A 247 5.16 26.42 -1.23
C ARG A 247 6.03 25.21 -1.59
N GLY A 248 6.71 24.70 -0.59
CA GLY A 248 7.64 23.58 -0.81
C GLY A 248 8.50 23.28 0.39
N ALA A 249 9.63 22.63 0.10
CA ALA A 249 10.62 22.34 1.12
C ALA A 249 11.20 23.63 1.70
N TYR A 250 11.38 23.66 3.01
CA TYR A 250 11.82 24.85 3.75
C TYR A 250 13.12 25.42 3.18
N GLU A 251 14.09 24.58 2.88
CA GLU A 251 15.42 24.99 2.41
C GLU A 251 15.33 25.82 1.11
N VAL A 252 14.39 25.43 0.23
CA VAL A 252 14.21 26.10 -1.06
C VAL A 252 13.38 27.39 -0.94
N ILE A 253 12.32 27.35 -0.13
CA ILE A 253 11.44 28.51 0.02
C ILE A 253 12.12 29.59 0.83
N TYR A 254 12.86 29.22 1.88
CA TYR A 254 13.60 30.17 2.71
C TYR A 254 14.57 31.03 1.89
N ASP A 255 15.33 30.42 0.98
CA ASP A 255 16.28 31.13 0.11
C ASP A 255 15.59 32.11 -0.85
N CYS A 256 14.32 31.95 -1.13
CA CYS A 256 13.52 32.88 -1.92
C CYS A 256 12.99 34.07 -1.12
N CYS A 257 13.02 34.01 0.22
CA CYS A 257 12.42 35.03 1.10
C CYS A 257 13.41 36.15 1.40
N VAL A 258 13.13 37.37 0.92
CA VAL A 258 13.99 38.53 1.13
C VAL A 258 13.86 39.08 2.56
N ILE A 259 12.69 38.94 3.20
CA ILE A 259 12.36 39.52 4.51
C ILE A 259 12.93 38.72 5.68
N MET A 260 13.30 37.43 5.46
CA MET A 260 13.79 36.54 6.50
C MET A 260 15.31 36.51 6.66
N LYS A 261 16.03 37.57 6.33
CA LYS A 261 17.48 37.68 6.55
C LYS A 261 17.87 37.86 8.02
N ASP A 262 16.89 37.89 8.93
CA ASP A 262 17.13 37.94 10.37
C ASP A 262 17.56 36.55 10.88
N GLU A 263 18.82 36.45 11.32
CA GLU A 263 19.41 35.20 11.81
C GLU A 263 18.67 34.60 13.01
N HIS A 264 18.10 35.46 13.88
CA HIS A 264 17.30 34.95 15.01
C HIS A 264 16.00 34.30 14.58
N LYS A 265 15.33 34.83 13.54
CA LYS A 265 14.12 34.20 12.98
C LYS A 265 14.46 32.89 12.29
N LYS A 266 15.58 32.85 11.59
CA LYS A 266 16.07 31.62 10.96
C LYS A 266 16.28 30.52 11.99
N ALA A 267 17.02 30.79 13.04
CA ALA A 267 17.32 29.82 14.09
C ALA A 267 16.05 29.29 14.76
N ASN A 268 15.04 30.13 14.98
CA ASN A 268 13.75 29.73 15.54
C ASN A 268 12.96 28.80 14.60
N VAL A 269 12.93 29.09 13.30
CA VAL A 269 12.29 28.26 12.29
C VAL A 269 12.99 26.90 12.21
N GLU A 270 14.33 26.87 12.14
CA GLU A 270 15.11 25.63 12.06
C GLU A 270 14.93 24.77 13.32
N LYS A 271 14.91 25.41 14.49
CA LYS A 271 14.64 24.70 15.75
C LYS A 271 13.25 24.08 15.75
N TRP A 272 12.24 24.82 15.31
CA TRP A 272 10.87 24.31 15.21
C TRP A 272 10.75 23.16 14.20
N ILE A 273 11.35 23.29 13.02
CA ILE A 273 11.36 22.22 12.00
C ILE A 273 12.01 20.96 12.53
N LYS A 274 13.14 21.10 13.25
CA LYS A 274 13.82 19.96 13.86
C LYS A 274 12.93 19.26 14.90
N MET A 275 12.28 20.02 15.76
CA MET A 275 11.38 19.51 16.78
C MET A 275 10.17 18.78 16.17
N GLU A 276 9.55 19.34 15.13
CA GLU A 276 8.45 18.68 14.40
C GLU A 276 8.92 17.42 13.67
N GLY A 277 10.14 17.44 13.10
CA GLY A 277 10.75 16.28 12.46
C GLY A 277 11.01 15.12 13.42
N GLU A 278 11.44 15.41 14.65
CA GLU A 278 11.62 14.41 15.72
C GLU A 278 10.30 13.75 16.14
N GLN A 279 9.17 14.45 15.97
CA GLN A 279 7.82 13.92 16.16
C GLN A 279 7.28 13.15 14.93
N GLY A 280 8.06 13.06 13.85
CA GLY A 280 7.66 12.40 12.60
C GLY A 280 6.78 13.27 11.69
N HIS A 281 6.64 14.55 11.96
CA HIS A 281 5.89 15.49 11.12
C HIS A 281 6.71 15.91 9.89
N ARG A 282 6.00 16.15 8.78
CA ARG A 282 6.58 16.74 7.57
C ARG A 282 6.25 18.21 7.54
N THR A 283 7.23 19.04 7.28
CA THR A 283 7.08 20.50 7.19
C THR A 283 6.89 20.96 5.75
N LEU A 284 6.04 21.96 5.55
CA LEU A 284 5.79 22.62 4.28
C LEU A 284 5.86 24.12 4.53
N MET A 285 6.80 24.80 3.88
CA MET A 285 6.92 26.26 3.98
C MET A 285 6.09 26.95 2.88
N VAL A 286 5.48 28.07 3.22
CA VAL A 286 4.70 28.91 2.31
C VAL A 286 5.26 30.33 2.32
N ALA A 287 5.45 30.90 1.14
CA ALA A 287 5.83 32.30 1.00
C ALA A 287 4.89 33.02 0.02
N ILE A 288 4.60 34.28 0.31
CA ILE A 288 3.70 35.13 -0.44
C ILE A 288 4.43 36.41 -0.84
N LYS A 289 4.19 36.84 -2.08
CA LYS A 289 4.61 38.14 -2.57
C LYS A 289 3.41 38.84 -3.22
N LYS A 290 3.01 39.98 -2.69
CA LYS A 290 2.02 40.85 -3.33
C LYS A 290 2.71 41.60 -4.47
N LEU A 291 2.09 41.61 -5.65
CA LEU A 291 2.57 42.26 -6.85
C LEU A 291 1.66 43.44 -7.16
N ALA A 292 2.25 44.62 -7.45
CA ALA A 292 1.49 45.70 -8.05
C ALA A 292 1.00 45.24 -9.45
N HIS A 293 -0.12 45.77 -9.94
CA HIS A 293 -0.63 45.49 -11.28
C HIS A 293 0.49 45.62 -12.30
N ILE A 294 0.90 44.46 -12.86
CA ILE A 294 1.81 44.43 -13.99
C ILE A 294 0.95 44.10 -15.20
N ASP A 295 0.96 44.97 -16.22
CA ASP A 295 0.42 44.64 -17.53
C ASP A 295 1.06 43.34 -18.01
N VAL A 296 0.27 42.27 -18.03
CA VAL A 296 0.69 40.95 -18.51
C VAL A 296 0.63 40.97 -20.04
N ASN A 297 1.47 41.78 -20.63
CA ASN A 297 1.84 41.66 -22.04
C ASN A 297 3.28 41.09 -22.09
N MET A 298 3.42 39.79 -21.84
CA MET A 298 4.55 38.94 -22.26
C MET A 298 4.06 37.57 -22.69
#